data_a7b522692dc8286cdab091115f58270c
#
_entry.id   a7b522692dc8286cdab091115f58270c
#
_cell.length_a   1.000
_cell.length_b   1.000
_cell.length_c   1.000
_cell.angle_alpha   90.00
_cell.angle_beta   90.00
_cell.angle_gamma   90.00
#
_symmetry.space_group_name_H-M   'P 1'
#
loop_
_entity.id
_entity.type
_entity.pdbx_description
1 polymer ?
#
loop_
_entity_poly.entity_id
_entity_poly.type
_entity_poly.pdbx_seq_one_letter_code
_entity_poly.pdbx_strand_id
1 'polypeptide(L)'
;IGSGLVGSEMCIRDRDEEFIFALLNHAREIGFTSTNIDLIYGLPKQTPESFAFTLKRVAELNPDRLSVFNYAHLPTIFAAQRKIKDADLPSPQQKLDILQETIAFLTQSGYQFIGMDHFARPDDELAVAQREGVLHRNFQGYTTQGDTDLLGMGVSAISMIGDCYAQNQKELKQYYQQVDEQGNALWRGIALTRDDCIRRDVIKSLICNFRLDYAPIEKQWDLHFADYFAEDLKLLAPLAKDGLVDVDEKGIQVTAKGRLLIRNICMCFDTYLRQKARMQQ
;
A
#
# COMPACT_ATOMS: atom_id res chain seq x y z
N ILE A 1 14.33 8.61 -0.58
CA ILE A 1 15.76 8.84 -0.41
C ILE A 1 16.43 7.55 -0.79
N GLY A 2 16.73 7.47 -2.07
CA GLY A 2 17.44 6.33 -2.61
C GLY A 2 18.85 6.29 -2.06
N SER A 3 19.48 5.20 -2.18
CA SER A 3 20.87 4.78 -2.14
C SER A 3 21.99 5.81 -1.81
N GLY A 4 21.71 7.05 -1.59
CA GLY A 4 22.67 8.14 -1.51
C GLY A 4 23.19 8.44 -0.12
N LEU A 5 23.57 7.45 0.67
CA LEU A 5 24.29 7.71 1.92
C LEU A 5 25.78 8.02 1.70
N VAL A 6 26.25 8.03 0.46
CA VAL A 6 27.68 8.27 0.19
C VAL A 6 27.85 9.05 -1.11
N GLY A 7 28.34 10.29 -1.01
CA GLY A 7 29.00 11.01 -2.07
C GLY A 7 28.10 11.57 -3.17
N SER A 8 28.54 11.46 -4.39
CA SER A 8 28.01 12.12 -5.58
C SER A 8 26.55 11.80 -5.92
N GLU A 9 26.03 10.60 -5.57
CA GLU A 9 24.65 10.23 -5.87
C GLU A 9 23.64 11.00 -5.01
N MET A 10 23.96 11.29 -3.76
CA MET A 10 23.12 12.12 -2.91
C MET A 10 22.99 13.53 -3.50
N CYS A 11 24.10 14.12 -3.89
CA CYS A 11 24.12 15.45 -4.52
C CYS A 11 23.42 15.49 -5.89
N ILE A 12 23.39 14.38 -6.63
CA ILE A 12 22.73 14.30 -7.94
C ILE A 12 21.20 14.15 -7.81
N ARG A 13 20.73 13.49 -6.76
CA ARG A 13 19.28 13.21 -6.55
C ARG A 13 18.59 14.20 -5.65
N ASP A 14 19.33 14.90 -4.81
CA ASP A 14 18.76 15.94 -3.95
C ASP A 14 18.18 17.06 -4.82
N ARG A 15 16.99 17.49 -4.45
CA ARG A 15 16.31 18.64 -5.04
C ARG A 15 15.88 19.55 -3.92
N ASP A 16 16.12 20.83 -4.10
CA ASP A 16 15.58 21.82 -3.20
C ASP A 16 14.07 21.95 -3.35
N GLU A 17 13.46 22.55 -2.38
CA GLU A 17 12.02 22.72 -2.32
C GLU A 17 11.51 23.59 -3.48
N GLU A 18 12.22 24.65 -3.82
CA GLU A 18 11.84 25.57 -4.90
C GLU A 18 11.78 24.85 -6.25
N PHE A 19 12.75 23.95 -6.49
CA PHE A 19 12.75 23.14 -7.71
C PHE A 19 11.51 22.23 -7.79
N ILE A 20 11.11 21.60 -6.68
CA ILE A 20 9.93 20.72 -6.63
C ILE A 20 8.65 21.53 -6.89
N PHE A 21 8.52 22.71 -6.28
CA PHE A 21 7.41 23.61 -6.53
C PHE A 21 7.33 24.04 -8.00
N ALA A 22 8.46 24.46 -8.58
CA ALA A 22 8.53 24.84 -9.98
C ALA A 22 8.18 23.68 -10.92
N LEU A 23 8.68 22.47 -10.64
CA LEU A 23 8.41 21.27 -11.43
C LEU A 23 6.91 20.93 -11.46
N LEU A 24 6.26 20.93 -10.29
CA LEU A 24 4.83 20.58 -10.21
C LEU A 24 3.95 21.65 -10.83
N ASN A 25 4.28 22.93 -10.67
CA ASN A 25 3.56 24.00 -11.34
C ASN A 25 3.71 23.88 -12.87
N HIS A 26 4.92 23.62 -13.36
CA HIS A 26 5.14 23.40 -14.77
C HIS A 26 4.39 22.17 -15.31
N ALA A 27 4.36 21.06 -14.56
CA ALA A 27 3.56 19.89 -14.93
C ALA A 27 2.09 20.24 -15.13
N ARG A 28 1.51 21.06 -14.25
CA ARG A 28 0.12 21.55 -14.38
C ARG A 28 -0.07 22.43 -15.61
N GLU A 29 0.89 23.35 -15.88
CA GLU A 29 0.85 24.22 -17.06
C GLU A 29 0.85 23.45 -18.36
N ILE A 30 1.60 22.36 -18.46
CA ILE A 30 1.66 21.51 -19.66
C ILE A 30 0.55 20.45 -19.75
N GLY A 31 -0.40 20.46 -18.79
CA GLY A 31 -1.65 19.70 -18.87
C GLY A 31 -1.69 18.38 -18.09
N PHE A 32 -0.77 18.12 -17.15
CA PHE A 32 -0.96 17.01 -16.21
C PHE A 32 -2.13 17.30 -15.27
N THR A 33 -3.12 16.42 -15.27
CA THR A 33 -4.38 16.58 -14.53
C THR A 33 -4.34 16.03 -13.12
N SER A 34 -3.36 15.17 -12.80
CA SER A 34 -3.19 14.60 -11.47
C SER A 34 -1.71 14.48 -11.14
N THR A 35 -1.35 14.92 -9.96
CA THR A 35 0.02 14.88 -9.43
C THR A 35 0.05 14.12 -8.12
N ASN A 36 1.04 13.24 -7.93
CA ASN A 36 1.26 12.50 -6.68
C ASN A 36 2.60 12.87 -6.07
N ILE A 37 2.61 13.04 -4.75
CA ILE A 37 3.84 13.22 -3.97
C ILE A 37 4.00 12.05 -3.00
N ASP A 38 5.16 11.41 -3.05
CA ASP A 38 5.56 10.40 -2.10
C ASP A 38 6.35 11.01 -0.95
N LEU A 39 5.90 10.79 0.27
CA LEU A 39 6.57 11.17 1.50
C LEU A 39 6.99 9.92 2.27
N ILE A 40 8.09 10.01 3.01
CA ILE A 40 8.55 8.95 3.89
C ILE A 40 8.69 9.49 5.30
N TYR A 41 7.97 8.89 6.26
CA TYR A 41 8.13 9.17 7.67
C TYR A 41 8.90 8.08 8.40
N GLY A 42 9.47 8.43 9.55
CA GLY A 42 10.29 7.50 10.33
C GLY A 42 11.75 7.43 9.87
N LEU A 43 12.21 8.41 9.11
CA LEU A 43 13.61 8.56 8.69
C LEU A 43 14.53 8.88 9.88
N PRO A 44 15.85 8.58 9.79
CA PRO A 44 16.81 8.97 10.81
C PRO A 44 16.73 10.48 11.15
N LYS A 45 16.71 10.78 12.45
CA LYS A 45 16.62 12.14 13.04
C LYS A 45 15.33 12.91 12.73
N GLN A 46 14.36 12.28 12.10
CA GLN A 46 13.06 12.89 11.88
C GLN A 46 12.25 12.92 13.19
N THR A 47 11.57 14.04 13.44
CA THR A 47 10.69 14.23 14.59
C THR A 47 9.27 14.53 14.13
N PRO A 48 8.25 14.42 15.00
CA PRO A 48 6.88 14.86 14.68
C PRO A 48 6.85 16.31 14.16
N GLU A 49 7.58 17.22 14.79
CA GLU A 49 7.62 18.66 14.43
C GLU A 49 8.24 18.85 13.04
N SER A 50 9.34 18.15 12.73
CA SER A 50 9.99 18.25 11.42
C SER A 50 9.12 17.69 10.31
N PHE A 51 8.36 16.63 10.59
CA PHE A 51 7.43 16.08 9.61
C PHE A 51 6.17 16.95 9.46
N ALA A 52 5.68 17.55 10.53
CA ALA A 52 4.59 18.53 10.48
C ALA A 52 4.94 19.75 9.62
N PHE A 53 6.20 20.21 9.67
CA PHE A 53 6.68 21.25 8.76
C PHE A 53 6.62 20.79 7.30
N THR A 54 7.09 19.57 6.99
CA THR A 54 7.01 18.99 5.64
C THR A 54 5.56 18.92 5.14
N LEU A 55 4.63 18.49 6.00
CA LEU A 55 3.20 18.41 5.63
C LEU A 55 2.62 19.79 5.27
N LYS A 56 2.98 20.84 6.01
CA LYS A 56 2.54 22.21 5.70
C LYS A 56 3.03 22.65 4.32
N ARG A 57 4.31 22.43 4.02
CA ARG A 57 4.89 22.78 2.72
C ARG A 57 4.22 22.01 1.57
N VAL A 58 3.98 20.72 1.77
CA VAL A 58 3.29 19.89 0.78
C VAL A 58 1.83 20.34 0.60
N ALA A 59 1.14 20.73 1.66
CA ALA A 59 -0.22 21.26 1.56
C ALA A 59 -0.29 22.58 0.76
N GLU A 60 0.74 23.46 0.89
CA GLU A 60 0.85 24.68 0.06
C GLU A 60 1.00 24.35 -1.42
N LEU A 61 1.73 23.27 -1.75
CA LEU A 61 1.90 22.78 -3.11
C LEU A 61 0.61 22.15 -3.67
N ASN A 62 -0.26 21.67 -2.77
CA ASN A 62 -1.59 21.16 -3.07
C ASN A 62 -1.60 20.07 -4.16
N PRO A 63 -0.88 18.95 -4.01
CA PRO A 63 -0.95 17.84 -4.96
C PRO A 63 -2.32 17.18 -4.94
N ASP A 64 -2.66 16.45 -6.00
CA ASP A 64 -3.92 15.73 -6.09
C ASP A 64 -3.93 14.47 -5.22
N ARG A 65 -2.76 13.82 -5.10
CA ARG A 65 -2.55 12.61 -4.30
C ARG A 65 -1.29 12.71 -3.45
N LEU A 66 -1.30 11.96 -2.36
CA LEU A 66 -0.17 11.79 -1.46
C LEU A 66 -0.03 10.31 -1.08
N SER A 67 1.22 9.84 -1.05
CA SER A 67 1.58 8.53 -0.50
C SER A 67 2.57 8.76 0.64
N VAL A 68 2.19 8.41 1.86
CA VAL A 68 2.98 8.70 3.07
C VAL A 68 3.49 7.39 3.68
N PHE A 69 4.65 6.93 3.23
CA PHE A 69 5.20 5.62 3.58
C PHE A 69 5.97 5.63 4.90
N ASN A 70 5.83 4.56 5.68
CA ASN A 70 6.72 4.31 6.80
C ASN A 70 8.08 3.81 6.31
N TYR A 71 9.16 4.44 6.80
CA TYR A 71 10.52 3.97 6.52
C TYR A 71 10.74 2.55 7.05
N ALA A 72 11.08 1.63 6.14
CA ALA A 72 11.41 0.26 6.46
C ALA A 72 12.91 0.12 6.74
N HIS A 73 13.29 -0.04 8.01
CA HIS A 73 14.66 -0.30 8.43
C HIS A 73 14.94 -1.81 8.41
N LEU A 74 15.66 -2.27 7.37
CA LEU A 74 15.96 -3.68 7.12
C LEU A 74 17.46 -3.90 6.85
N PRO A 75 18.35 -3.64 7.85
CA PRO A 75 19.81 -3.68 7.67
C PRO A 75 20.35 -5.08 7.35
N THR A 76 19.58 -6.13 7.64
CA THR A 76 19.93 -7.51 7.27
C THR A 76 19.81 -7.74 5.75
N ILE A 77 18.90 -7.02 5.09
CA ILE A 77 18.65 -7.12 3.65
C ILE A 77 19.45 -6.05 2.89
N PHE A 78 19.40 -4.81 3.37
CA PHE A 78 20.02 -3.67 2.70
C PHE A 78 21.32 -3.24 3.40
N ALA A 79 22.45 -3.58 2.81
CA ALA A 79 23.78 -3.29 3.38
C ALA A 79 24.00 -1.79 3.68
N ALA A 80 23.47 -0.89 2.87
CA ALA A 80 23.57 0.56 3.09
C ALA A 80 22.92 1.02 4.41
N GLN A 81 21.84 0.36 4.81
CA GLN A 81 21.14 0.69 6.06
C GLN A 81 21.90 0.30 7.33
N ARG A 82 22.93 -0.56 7.23
CA ARG A 82 23.78 -0.94 8.39
C ARG A 82 24.56 0.23 8.97
N LYS A 83 24.70 1.33 8.21
CA LYS A 83 25.36 2.55 8.67
C LYS A 83 24.44 3.45 9.51
N ILE A 84 23.15 3.22 9.49
CA ILE A 84 22.16 3.96 10.28
C ILE A 84 22.13 3.38 11.68
N LYS A 85 22.30 4.24 12.68
CA LYS A 85 22.23 3.84 14.08
C LYS A 85 20.77 3.76 14.51
N ASP A 86 20.38 2.72 15.24
CA ASP A 86 19.02 2.57 15.76
C ASP A 86 18.61 3.76 16.65
N ALA A 87 19.57 4.35 17.38
CA ALA A 87 19.35 5.54 18.21
C ALA A 87 18.97 6.80 17.41
N ASP A 88 19.27 6.85 16.11
CA ASP A 88 18.90 7.95 15.25
C ASP A 88 17.47 7.79 14.67
N LEU A 89 16.86 6.62 14.81
CA LEU A 89 15.51 6.37 14.31
C LEU A 89 14.45 6.84 15.32
N PRO A 90 13.33 7.40 14.85
CA PRO A 90 12.21 7.70 15.72
C PRO A 90 11.69 6.44 16.42
N SER A 91 11.33 6.57 17.69
CA SER A 91 10.70 5.49 18.45
C SER A 91 9.38 5.04 17.82
N PRO A 92 8.88 3.83 18.13
CA PRO A 92 7.57 3.37 17.68
C PRO A 92 6.45 4.35 18.02
N GLN A 93 6.51 4.98 19.21
CA GLN A 93 5.53 5.99 19.62
C GLN A 93 5.60 7.23 18.73
N GLN A 94 6.79 7.77 18.48
CA GLN A 94 6.96 8.93 17.60
C GLN A 94 6.49 8.64 16.17
N LYS A 95 6.70 7.42 15.65
CA LYS A 95 6.18 7.02 14.33
C LYS A 95 4.65 6.98 14.32
N LEU A 96 4.03 6.51 15.40
CA LEU A 96 2.59 6.51 15.55
C LEU A 96 2.03 7.94 15.64
N ASP A 97 2.69 8.80 16.42
CA ASP A 97 2.32 10.21 16.54
C ASP A 97 2.37 10.92 15.17
N ILE A 98 3.47 10.74 14.41
CA ILE A 98 3.61 11.26 13.05
C ILE A 98 2.46 10.78 12.15
N LEU A 99 2.12 9.49 12.19
CA LEU A 99 1.05 8.95 11.37
C LEU A 99 -0.32 9.54 11.74
N GLN A 100 -0.63 9.63 13.04
CA GLN A 100 -1.88 10.19 13.50
C GLN A 100 -2.01 11.68 13.16
N GLU A 101 -0.95 12.46 13.39
CA GLU A 101 -0.90 13.87 13.01
C GLU A 101 -1.03 14.07 11.50
N THR A 102 -0.39 13.20 10.70
CA THR A 102 -0.50 13.21 9.25
C THR A 102 -1.94 13.03 8.78
N ILE A 103 -2.62 12.03 9.32
CA ILE A 103 -4.02 11.75 8.95
C ILE A 103 -4.91 12.91 9.36
N ALA A 104 -4.75 13.41 10.58
CA ALA A 104 -5.53 14.56 11.07
C ALA A 104 -5.30 15.80 10.21
N PHE A 105 -4.04 16.15 9.95
CA PHE A 105 -3.66 17.32 9.16
C PHE A 105 -4.18 17.25 7.72
N LEU A 106 -3.92 16.14 7.01
CA LEU A 106 -4.33 15.99 5.62
C LEU A 106 -5.86 15.93 5.48
N THR A 107 -6.56 15.28 6.41
CA THR A 107 -8.02 15.27 6.41
C THR A 107 -8.60 16.67 6.65
N GLN A 108 -8.03 17.44 7.58
CA GLN A 108 -8.41 18.85 7.81
C GLN A 108 -8.07 19.74 6.61
N SER A 109 -7.02 19.39 5.85
CA SER A 109 -6.64 20.09 4.61
C SER A 109 -7.48 19.66 3.40
N GLY A 110 -8.53 18.86 3.60
CA GLY A 110 -9.50 18.47 2.58
C GLY A 110 -9.14 17.23 1.78
N TYR A 111 -8.15 16.44 2.19
CA TYR A 111 -7.86 15.14 1.58
C TYR A 111 -8.74 14.04 2.17
N GLN A 112 -9.12 13.08 1.33
CA GLN A 112 -9.72 11.82 1.76
C GLN A 112 -8.62 10.81 2.04
N PHE A 113 -8.67 10.12 3.19
CA PHE A 113 -7.81 8.97 3.46
C PHE A 113 -8.32 7.77 2.66
N ILE A 114 -7.58 7.39 1.63
CA ILE A 114 -7.93 6.27 0.73
C ILE A 114 -7.67 4.94 1.43
N GLY A 115 -6.57 4.86 2.16
CA GLY A 115 -6.21 3.68 2.94
C GLY A 115 -4.71 3.43 2.96
N MET A 116 -4.28 2.66 3.94
CA MET A 116 -2.87 2.39 4.19
C MET A 116 -2.05 3.68 4.30
N ASP A 117 -1.39 4.07 3.21
CA ASP A 117 -0.46 5.19 3.17
C ASP A 117 -0.93 6.29 2.20
N HIS A 118 -2.16 6.18 1.62
CA HIS A 118 -2.60 7.00 0.50
C HIS A 118 -3.71 7.97 0.88
N PHE A 119 -3.58 9.16 0.33
CA PHE A 119 -4.57 10.25 0.43
C PHE A 119 -4.82 10.82 -0.97
N ALA A 120 -6.02 11.29 -1.22
CA ALA A 120 -6.40 11.92 -2.47
C ALA A 120 -7.38 13.07 -2.23
N ARG A 121 -7.44 14.01 -3.17
CA ARG A 121 -8.48 15.04 -3.19
C ARG A 121 -9.85 14.38 -3.36
N PRO A 122 -10.93 14.95 -2.83
CA PRO A 122 -12.26 14.34 -2.90
C PRO A 122 -12.80 14.13 -4.32
N ASP A 123 -12.34 14.92 -5.27
CA ASP A 123 -12.69 14.87 -6.70
C ASP A 123 -11.73 13.98 -7.52
N ASP A 124 -10.66 13.48 -6.92
CA ASP A 124 -9.76 12.53 -7.56
C ASP A 124 -10.47 11.18 -7.83
N GLU A 125 -10.13 10.54 -8.94
CA GLU A 125 -10.75 9.28 -9.37
C GLU A 125 -10.66 8.16 -8.33
N LEU A 126 -9.58 8.08 -7.53
CA LEU A 126 -9.44 7.07 -6.47
C LEU A 126 -10.42 7.33 -5.33
N ALA A 127 -10.61 8.59 -4.95
CA ALA A 127 -11.54 8.98 -3.89
C ALA A 127 -13.00 8.75 -4.34
N VAL A 128 -13.32 9.08 -5.59
CA VAL A 128 -14.64 8.80 -6.19
C VAL A 128 -14.89 7.30 -6.22
N ALA A 129 -13.95 6.52 -6.79
CA ALA A 129 -14.08 5.06 -6.89
C ALA A 129 -14.23 4.38 -5.52
N GLN A 130 -13.57 4.89 -4.46
CA GLN A 130 -13.75 4.37 -3.11
C GLN A 130 -15.16 4.62 -2.58
N ARG A 131 -15.70 5.83 -2.78
CA ARG A 131 -17.08 6.15 -2.34
C ARG A 131 -18.13 5.34 -3.09
N GLU A 132 -17.86 5.02 -4.35
CA GLU A 132 -18.71 4.17 -5.20
C GLU A 132 -18.51 2.67 -4.95
N GLY A 133 -17.51 2.28 -4.15
CA GLY A 133 -17.22 0.88 -3.83
C GLY A 133 -16.55 0.11 -4.98
N VAL A 134 -15.99 0.81 -5.97
CA VAL A 134 -15.34 0.24 -7.16
C VAL A 134 -13.83 0.46 -7.18
N LEU A 135 -13.25 0.88 -6.07
CA LEU A 135 -11.81 1.02 -5.94
C LEU A 135 -11.13 -0.36 -5.94
N HIS A 136 -10.05 -0.47 -6.69
CA HIS A 136 -9.23 -1.66 -6.78
C HIS A 136 -7.80 -1.43 -6.28
N ARG A 137 -7.07 -2.52 -6.07
CA ARG A 137 -5.67 -2.49 -5.71
C ARG A 137 -4.91 -3.62 -6.40
N ASN A 138 -3.78 -3.30 -6.97
CA ASN A 138 -2.84 -4.24 -7.56
C ASN A 138 -1.44 -4.09 -6.93
N PHE A 139 -0.41 -4.67 -7.53
CA PHE A 139 0.97 -4.61 -7.04
C PHE A 139 1.61 -3.21 -7.12
N GLN A 140 1.05 -2.31 -7.91
CA GLN A 140 1.53 -0.92 -8.03
C GLN A 140 0.83 0.04 -7.06
N GLY A 141 -0.33 -0.33 -6.53
CA GLY A 141 -1.10 0.50 -5.62
C GLY A 141 -2.60 0.50 -5.91
N TYR A 142 -3.29 1.55 -5.46
CA TYR A 142 -4.71 1.73 -5.74
C TYR A 142 -4.93 2.15 -7.20
N THR A 143 -6.01 1.67 -7.79
CA THR A 143 -6.36 1.88 -9.19
C THR A 143 -7.86 1.80 -9.41
N THR A 144 -8.34 2.48 -10.45
CA THR A 144 -9.71 2.34 -10.96
C THR A 144 -9.83 1.24 -12.02
N GLN A 145 -8.69 0.66 -12.47
CA GLN A 145 -8.60 -0.36 -13.52
C GLN A 145 -8.62 -1.77 -12.93
N GLY A 146 -9.74 -2.15 -12.29
CA GLY A 146 -9.83 -3.39 -11.51
C GLY A 146 -9.98 -4.68 -12.32
N ASP A 147 -10.58 -4.58 -13.50
CA ASP A 147 -10.93 -5.74 -14.34
C ASP A 147 -9.95 -5.92 -15.51
N THR A 148 -8.76 -5.31 -15.42
CA THR A 148 -7.72 -5.40 -16.44
C THR A 148 -6.58 -6.29 -16.00
N ASP A 149 -5.98 -7.00 -16.96
CA ASP A 149 -4.72 -7.66 -16.75
C ASP A 149 -3.59 -6.63 -16.58
N LEU A 150 -2.67 -6.92 -15.68
CA LEU A 150 -1.46 -6.12 -15.46
C LEU A 150 -0.24 -6.85 -16.01
N LEU A 151 0.33 -6.34 -17.11
CA LEU A 151 1.59 -6.83 -17.63
C LEU A 151 2.75 -6.01 -17.07
N GLY A 152 3.52 -6.62 -16.17
CA GLY A 152 4.67 -5.99 -15.54
C GLY A 152 5.93 -6.09 -16.41
N MET A 153 6.48 -4.97 -16.85
CA MET A 153 7.71 -4.91 -17.64
C MET A 153 8.88 -4.44 -16.77
N GLY A 154 10.06 -5.01 -17.04
CA GLY A 154 11.30 -4.66 -16.35
C GLY A 154 11.69 -5.63 -15.23
N VAL A 155 12.85 -5.36 -14.63
CA VAL A 155 13.41 -6.14 -13.52
C VAL A 155 12.48 -6.13 -12.31
N SER A 156 12.28 -7.29 -11.69
CA SER A 156 11.41 -7.54 -10.53
C SER A 156 9.91 -7.26 -10.72
N ALA A 157 9.48 -6.82 -11.89
CA ALA A 157 8.09 -6.50 -12.17
C ALA A 157 7.17 -7.71 -11.96
N ILE A 158 5.97 -7.44 -11.48
CA ILE A 158 4.93 -8.45 -11.21
C ILE A 158 3.79 -8.24 -12.18
N SER A 159 3.44 -9.30 -12.91
CA SER A 159 2.25 -9.37 -13.75
C SER A 159 1.10 -10.05 -13.00
N MET A 160 -0.11 -9.64 -13.32
CA MET A 160 -1.36 -10.27 -12.89
C MET A 160 -2.20 -10.46 -14.14
N ILE A 161 -2.31 -11.69 -14.62
CA ILE A 161 -3.01 -12.04 -15.86
C ILE A 161 -4.01 -13.15 -15.55
N GLY A 162 -5.29 -12.82 -15.64
CA GLY A 162 -6.36 -13.70 -15.21
C GLY A 162 -6.16 -14.13 -13.74
N ASP A 163 -6.14 -15.44 -13.50
CA ASP A 163 -5.89 -16.02 -12.17
C ASP A 163 -4.43 -16.45 -11.98
N CYS A 164 -3.49 -15.74 -12.59
CA CYS A 164 -2.06 -16.03 -12.46
C CYS A 164 -1.29 -14.78 -12.04
N TYR A 165 -0.33 -14.97 -11.13
CA TYR A 165 0.70 -13.98 -10.85
C TYR A 165 2.05 -14.49 -11.37
N ALA A 166 2.82 -13.61 -12.00
CA ALA A 166 4.15 -13.91 -12.48
C ALA A 166 5.11 -12.77 -12.14
N GLN A 167 6.34 -13.09 -11.78
CA GLN A 167 7.36 -12.12 -11.43
C GLN A 167 8.63 -12.33 -12.28
N ASN A 168 9.15 -11.23 -12.81
CA ASN A 168 10.42 -11.20 -13.51
C ASN A 168 11.61 -11.34 -12.54
N GLN A 169 12.78 -11.66 -13.11
CA GLN A 169 14.06 -11.71 -12.38
C GLN A 169 14.31 -10.43 -11.59
N LYS A 170 14.87 -10.60 -10.38
CA LYS A 170 15.15 -9.49 -9.47
C LYS A 170 16.51 -8.86 -9.68
N GLU A 171 17.45 -9.63 -10.22
CA GLU A 171 18.79 -9.18 -10.49
C GLU A 171 18.91 -8.71 -11.94
N LEU A 172 19.38 -7.49 -12.14
CA LEU A 172 19.45 -6.85 -13.45
C LEU A 172 20.23 -7.67 -14.49
N LYS A 173 21.36 -8.26 -14.07
CA LYS A 173 22.18 -9.11 -14.95
C LYS A 173 21.43 -10.35 -15.43
N GLN A 174 20.72 -11.03 -14.52
CA GLN A 174 19.92 -12.21 -14.85
C GLN A 174 18.71 -11.85 -15.72
N TYR A 175 18.10 -10.70 -15.45
CA TYR A 175 16.99 -10.19 -16.24
C TYR A 175 17.41 -10.00 -17.71
N TYR A 176 18.49 -9.26 -17.97
CA TYR A 176 18.97 -9.04 -19.32
C TYR A 176 19.39 -10.35 -20.00
N GLN A 177 20.15 -11.19 -19.29
CA GLN A 177 20.57 -12.48 -19.86
C GLN A 177 19.36 -13.32 -20.31
N GLN A 178 18.31 -13.43 -19.49
CA GLN A 178 17.12 -14.20 -19.86
C GLN A 178 16.33 -13.55 -21.01
N VAL A 179 16.22 -12.23 -21.03
CA VAL A 179 15.56 -11.55 -22.15
C VAL A 179 16.30 -11.81 -23.46
N ASP A 180 17.63 -11.72 -23.46
CA ASP A 180 18.43 -11.93 -24.64
C ASP A 180 18.40 -13.39 -25.11
N GLU A 181 18.43 -14.35 -24.19
CA GLU A 181 18.49 -15.81 -24.53
C GLU A 181 17.11 -16.41 -24.80
N GLN A 182 16.05 -15.96 -24.13
CA GLN A 182 14.74 -16.63 -24.09
C GLN A 182 13.56 -15.71 -24.51
N GLY A 183 13.81 -14.43 -24.74
CA GLY A 183 12.77 -13.45 -25.05
C GLY A 183 11.85 -13.08 -23.88
N ASN A 184 12.10 -13.59 -22.67
CA ASN A 184 11.37 -13.26 -21.45
C ASN A 184 12.31 -13.37 -20.25
N ALA A 185 11.89 -12.83 -19.09
CA ALA A 185 12.67 -12.88 -17.87
C ALA A 185 11.86 -13.38 -16.67
N LEU A 186 10.92 -14.27 -16.90
CA LEU A 186 10.08 -14.85 -15.84
C LEU A 186 10.93 -15.67 -14.88
N TRP A 187 10.86 -15.34 -13.59
CA TRP A 187 11.55 -16.03 -12.52
C TRP A 187 10.65 -17.02 -11.79
N ARG A 188 9.43 -16.59 -11.48
CA ARG A 188 8.45 -17.40 -10.77
C ARG A 188 7.04 -16.96 -11.08
N GLY A 189 6.09 -17.84 -10.84
CA GLY A 189 4.68 -17.54 -10.93
C GLY A 189 3.86 -18.48 -10.08
N ILE A 190 2.58 -18.16 -9.93
CA ILE A 190 1.59 -18.97 -9.26
C ILE A 190 0.27 -18.86 -10.00
N ALA A 191 -0.36 -20.00 -10.27
CA ALA A 191 -1.75 -20.08 -10.65
C ALA A 191 -2.60 -20.10 -9.36
N LEU A 192 -3.57 -19.22 -9.26
CA LEU A 192 -4.45 -19.14 -8.11
C LEU A 192 -5.46 -20.28 -8.11
N THR A 193 -5.66 -20.87 -6.97
CA THR A 193 -6.77 -21.81 -6.73
C THR A 193 -8.09 -21.03 -6.60
N ARG A 194 -9.22 -21.76 -6.64
CA ARG A 194 -10.53 -21.16 -6.35
C ARG A 194 -10.56 -20.48 -4.98
N ASP A 195 -9.97 -21.10 -3.95
CA ASP A 195 -9.87 -20.50 -2.60
C ASP A 195 -9.06 -19.20 -2.59
N ASP A 196 -7.94 -19.16 -3.33
CA ASP A 196 -7.13 -17.94 -3.46
C ASP A 196 -7.92 -16.80 -4.11
N CYS A 197 -8.70 -17.10 -5.13
CA CYS A 197 -9.53 -16.09 -5.81
C CYS A 197 -10.64 -15.57 -4.89
N ILE A 198 -11.31 -16.44 -4.15
CA ILE A 198 -12.33 -16.03 -3.16
C ILE A 198 -11.72 -15.12 -2.09
N ARG A 199 -10.57 -15.52 -1.53
CA ARG A 199 -9.86 -14.74 -0.51
C ARG A 199 -9.33 -13.42 -1.04
N ARG A 200 -8.85 -13.40 -2.28
CA ARG A 200 -8.45 -12.18 -2.99
C ARG A 200 -9.60 -11.18 -3.04
N ASP A 201 -10.81 -11.62 -3.40
CA ASP A 201 -11.97 -10.73 -3.50
C ASP A 201 -12.38 -10.19 -2.12
N VAL A 202 -12.37 -11.02 -1.08
CA VAL A 202 -12.62 -10.61 0.31
C VAL A 202 -11.59 -9.57 0.79
N ILE A 203 -10.31 -9.88 0.63
CA ILE A 203 -9.22 -8.99 1.05
C ILE A 203 -9.27 -7.66 0.27
N LYS A 204 -9.54 -7.72 -1.04
CA LYS A 204 -9.68 -6.56 -1.91
C LYS A 204 -10.82 -5.65 -1.47
N SER A 205 -11.98 -6.21 -1.15
CA SER A 205 -13.13 -5.45 -0.65
C SER A 205 -12.77 -4.72 0.66
N LEU A 206 -12.18 -5.41 1.62
CA LEU A 206 -11.78 -4.83 2.90
C LEU A 206 -10.71 -3.75 2.76
N ILE A 207 -9.65 -3.99 1.97
CA ILE A 207 -8.51 -3.06 1.88
C ILE A 207 -8.80 -1.82 1.04
N CYS A 208 -9.72 -1.93 0.07
CA CYS A 208 -10.08 -0.83 -0.82
C CYS A 208 -11.25 -0.01 -0.29
N ASN A 209 -12.28 -0.69 0.24
CA ASN A 209 -13.57 -0.05 0.56
C ASN A 209 -13.87 -0.03 2.07
N PHE A 210 -13.03 -0.65 2.90
CA PHE A 210 -13.22 -0.77 4.36
C PHE A 210 -14.54 -1.45 4.74
N ARG A 211 -15.12 -2.16 3.79
CA ARG A 211 -16.39 -2.85 3.91
C ARG A 211 -16.38 -4.13 3.09
N LEU A 212 -17.04 -5.14 3.60
CA LEU A 212 -17.32 -6.39 2.90
C LEU A 212 -18.78 -6.75 3.11
N ASP A 213 -19.56 -6.81 2.05
CA ASP A 213 -20.90 -7.37 2.06
C ASP A 213 -20.82 -8.86 1.67
N TYR A 214 -21.47 -9.75 2.43
CA TYR A 214 -21.39 -11.20 2.17
C TYR A 214 -22.16 -11.61 0.91
N ALA A 215 -23.34 -11.06 0.69
CA ALA A 215 -24.22 -11.47 -0.39
C ALA A 215 -23.59 -11.43 -1.80
N PRO A 216 -22.81 -10.41 -2.19
CA PRO A 216 -22.09 -10.41 -3.48
C PRO A 216 -21.09 -11.58 -3.58
N ILE A 217 -20.32 -11.85 -2.52
CA ILE A 217 -19.34 -12.95 -2.48
C ILE A 217 -20.04 -14.30 -2.55
N GLU A 218 -21.09 -14.49 -1.76
CA GLU A 218 -21.89 -15.72 -1.74
C GLU A 218 -22.48 -16.02 -3.12
N LYS A 219 -23.06 -15.00 -3.76
CA LYS A 219 -23.63 -15.12 -5.10
C LYS A 219 -22.58 -15.42 -6.17
N GLN A 220 -21.43 -14.71 -6.13
CA GLN A 220 -20.38 -14.88 -7.13
C GLN A 220 -19.73 -16.26 -7.06
N TRP A 221 -19.53 -16.77 -5.84
CA TRP A 221 -18.73 -17.95 -5.61
C TRP A 221 -19.56 -19.19 -5.24
N ASP A 222 -20.88 -19.07 -5.18
CA ASP A 222 -21.81 -20.15 -4.79
C ASP A 222 -21.36 -20.82 -3.47
N LEU A 223 -21.36 -20.04 -2.40
CA LEU A 223 -20.96 -20.47 -1.05
C LEU A 223 -21.79 -19.73 0.01
N HIS A 224 -21.80 -20.25 1.24
CA HIS A 224 -22.30 -19.55 2.41
C HIS A 224 -21.12 -18.96 3.21
N PHE A 225 -21.08 -17.64 3.36
CA PHE A 225 -19.88 -16.94 3.85
C PHE A 225 -19.48 -17.38 5.26
N ALA A 226 -20.46 -17.44 6.19
CA ALA A 226 -20.18 -17.78 7.59
C ALA A 226 -19.62 -19.21 7.75
N ASP A 227 -20.06 -20.15 6.92
CA ASP A 227 -19.57 -21.53 6.94
C ASP A 227 -18.17 -21.62 6.31
N TYR A 228 -18.00 -21.01 5.14
CA TYR A 228 -16.74 -21.05 4.41
C TYR A 228 -15.58 -20.37 5.16
N PHE A 229 -15.85 -19.23 5.78
CA PHE A 229 -14.88 -18.43 6.53
C PHE A 229 -14.99 -18.59 8.06
N ALA A 230 -15.57 -19.68 8.55
CA ALA A 230 -15.78 -19.90 9.99
C ALA A 230 -14.48 -19.73 10.82
N GLU A 231 -13.35 -20.27 10.34
CA GLU A 231 -12.06 -20.16 11.03
C GLU A 231 -11.47 -18.75 10.92
N ASP A 232 -11.68 -18.07 9.81
CA ASP A 232 -11.23 -16.70 9.58
C ASP A 232 -11.98 -15.71 10.49
N LEU A 233 -13.28 -15.90 10.64
CA LEU A 233 -14.13 -15.12 11.54
C LEU A 233 -13.74 -15.30 13.01
N LYS A 234 -13.28 -16.49 13.42
CA LYS A 234 -12.72 -16.70 14.77
C LYS A 234 -11.46 -15.86 15.00
N LEU A 235 -10.60 -15.72 13.96
CA LEU A 235 -9.41 -14.87 14.03
C LEU A 235 -9.77 -13.39 14.05
N LEU A 236 -10.89 -13.02 13.45
CA LEU A 236 -11.37 -11.64 13.42
C LEU A 236 -12.02 -11.21 14.75
N ALA A 237 -12.56 -12.15 15.52
CA ALA A 237 -13.29 -11.86 16.76
C ALA A 237 -12.51 -11.04 17.81
N PRO A 238 -11.20 -11.28 18.06
CA PRO A 238 -10.41 -10.40 18.94
C PRO A 238 -10.33 -8.95 18.42
N LEU A 239 -10.18 -8.77 17.11
CA LEU A 239 -10.11 -7.45 16.48
C LEU A 239 -11.45 -6.71 16.57
N ALA A 240 -12.56 -7.44 16.47
CA ALA A 240 -13.90 -6.88 16.72
C ALA A 240 -14.06 -6.44 18.18
N LYS A 241 -13.60 -7.26 19.14
CA LYS A 241 -13.59 -6.90 20.57
C LYS A 241 -12.77 -5.64 20.86
N ASP A 242 -11.68 -5.44 20.13
CA ASP A 242 -10.81 -4.25 20.22
C ASP A 242 -11.39 -3.03 19.48
N GLY A 243 -12.57 -3.17 18.86
CA GLY A 243 -13.28 -2.10 18.15
C GLY A 243 -12.64 -1.72 16.81
N LEU A 244 -11.96 -2.66 16.14
CA LEU A 244 -11.35 -2.43 14.84
C LEU A 244 -12.30 -2.74 13.68
N VAL A 245 -13.24 -3.65 13.89
CA VAL A 245 -14.27 -4.05 12.94
C VAL A 245 -15.59 -4.29 13.64
N ASP A 246 -16.68 -4.00 12.95
CA ASP A 246 -18.03 -4.44 13.28
C ASP A 246 -18.38 -5.60 12.35
N VAL A 247 -18.84 -6.71 12.92
CA VAL A 247 -19.20 -7.92 12.17
C VAL A 247 -20.65 -8.26 12.49
N ASP A 248 -21.47 -8.41 11.47
CA ASP A 248 -22.86 -8.82 11.58
C ASP A 248 -23.21 -9.93 10.59
N GLU A 249 -24.51 -10.26 10.47
CA GLU A 249 -25.03 -11.31 9.57
C GLU A 249 -24.87 -10.94 8.07
N LYS A 250 -24.62 -9.68 7.74
CA LYS A 250 -24.59 -9.16 6.37
C LYS A 250 -23.20 -8.85 5.88
N GLY A 251 -22.25 -8.64 6.81
CA GLY A 251 -20.93 -8.23 6.39
C GLY A 251 -19.98 -7.83 7.51
N ILE A 252 -18.91 -7.21 7.09
CA ILE A 252 -17.84 -6.65 7.94
C ILE A 252 -17.68 -5.19 7.59
N GLN A 253 -17.73 -4.32 8.60
CA GLN A 253 -17.43 -2.90 8.48
C GLN A 253 -16.18 -2.58 9.26
N VAL A 254 -15.16 -2.02 8.60
CA VAL A 254 -13.94 -1.55 9.26
C VAL A 254 -14.18 -0.19 9.90
N THR A 255 -13.91 -0.08 11.20
CA THR A 255 -14.07 1.18 11.95
C THR A 255 -13.00 2.20 11.57
N ALA A 256 -13.15 3.46 11.97
CA ALA A 256 -12.14 4.49 11.79
C ALA A 256 -10.78 4.08 12.41
N LYS A 257 -10.80 3.46 13.59
CA LYS A 257 -9.61 2.90 14.25
C LYS A 257 -9.03 1.72 13.47
N GLY A 258 -9.89 0.85 12.94
CA GLY A 258 -9.49 -0.33 12.17
C GLY A 258 -8.83 0.01 10.83
N ARG A 259 -9.15 1.16 10.22
CA ARG A 259 -8.52 1.59 8.97
C ARG A 259 -7.01 1.73 9.09
N LEU A 260 -6.49 2.11 10.25
CA LEU A 260 -5.04 2.18 10.52
C LEU A 260 -4.38 0.80 10.55
N LEU A 261 -5.16 -0.21 10.91
CA LEU A 261 -4.72 -1.60 11.08
C LEU A 261 -5.34 -2.52 10.02
N ILE A 262 -5.73 -1.98 8.87
CA ILE A 262 -6.41 -2.73 7.82
C ILE A 262 -5.64 -3.98 7.38
N ARG A 263 -4.31 -3.94 7.37
CA ARG A 263 -3.48 -5.11 7.05
C ARG A 263 -3.71 -6.25 8.03
N ASN A 264 -3.80 -5.96 9.33
CA ASN A 264 -4.04 -6.97 10.37
C ASN A 264 -5.42 -7.63 10.18
N ILE A 265 -6.43 -6.84 9.79
CA ILE A 265 -7.76 -7.33 9.48
C ILE A 265 -7.72 -8.25 8.25
N CYS A 266 -7.07 -7.82 7.17
CA CYS A 266 -6.92 -8.63 5.96
C CYS A 266 -6.12 -9.92 6.19
N MET A 267 -5.12 -9.92 7.08
CA MET A 267 -4.33 -11.10 7.44
C MET A 267 -5.18 -12.23 8.04
N CYS A 268 -6.34 -11.94 8.64
CA CYS A 268 -7.26 -12.97 9.12
C CYS A 268 -7.73 -13.89 8.00
N PHE A 269 -7.80 -13.37 6.77
CA PHE A 269 -8.25 -14.11 5.58
C PHE A 269 -7.09 -14.70 4.76
N ASP A 270 -5.83 -14.54 5.18
CA ASP A 270 -4.65 -15.08 4.50
C ASP A 270 -4.27 -16.47 5.05
N THR A 271 -4.57 -17.50 4.27
CA THR A 271 -4.27 -18.90 4.64
C THR A 271 -2.78 -19.21 4.60
N TYR A 272 -2.01 -18.57 3.73
CA TYR A 272 -0.57 -18.79 3.61
C TYR A 272 0.19 -18.32 4.85
N LEU A 273 -0.21 -17.20 5.44
CA LEU A 273 0.36 -16.73 6.72
C LEU A 273 0.09 -17.71 7.85
N ARG A 274 -1.12 -18.28 7.91
CA ARG A 274 -1.49 -19.30 8.91
C ARG A 274 -0.68 -20.58 8.75
N GLN A 275 -0.49 -21.05 7.53
CA GLN A 275 0.30 -22.25 7.24
C GLN A 275 1.77 -22.04 7.64
N LYS A 276 2.34 -20.88 7.30
CA LYS A 276 3.72 -20.53 7.67
C LYS A 276 3.91 -20.47 9.18
N ALA A 277 2.97 -19.89 9.93
CA ALA A 277 3.03 -19.86 11.39
C ALA A 277 2.98 -21.25 12.02
N ARG A 278 2.17 -22.19 11.46
CA ARG A 278 2.10 -23.58 11.91
C ARG A 278 3.37 -24.38 11.62
N MET A 279 4.11 -24.06 10.55
CA MET A 279 5.38 -24.73 10.20
C MET A 279 6.56 -24.26 11.05
N GLN A 280 6.42 -23.15 11.78
CA GLN A 280 7.46 -22.58 12.65
C GLN A 280 7.27 -22.95 14.14
N GLN A 281 6.19 -23.64 14.50
CA GLN A 281 5.94 -24.25 15.80
C GLN A 281 6.37 -25.72 15.80
#